data_7e03acb17fed032e4f5b361513cf01c5
#
_entry.id   7e03acb17fed032e4f5b361513cf01c5
#
_cell.length_a   1.000
_cell.length_b   1.000
_cell.length_c   1.000
_cell.angle_alpha   90.00
_cell.angle_beta   90.00
_cell.angle_gamma   90.00
#
_symmetry.space_group_name_H-M   'P 1'
#
loop_
_entity.id
_entity.type
_entity.pdbx_description
1 polymer ?
#
loop_
_entity_poly.entity_id
_entity_poly.type
_entity_poly.pdbx_seq_one_letter_code
_entity_poly.pdbx_strand_id
1 'polypeptide(L)'
;MKFAIPVIIVVLVAGGYAVNYFTGTVNAQPGECLTVSEFSKTADEPTRVDCGSQEANVKIGARVDGDAACPDGDYDTISMSGRMSYKLCLTVNAKQGDCLSGFLSDTAGYKKVACTDPAKDAELVKVTDTVDKAVCEGTEARYAQSYSTPPTTLCIKADK
;
A
#
# COMPACT_ATOMS: atom_id res chain seq x y z
N MET A 1 49.46 -1.91 -6.13
CA MET A 1 48.22 -1.61 -5.39
C MET A 1 47.45 -0.39 -5.93
N LYS A 2 47.24 -0.23 -7.24
CA LYS A 2 46.57 0.95 -7.81
C LYS A 2 45.25 0.65 -8.57
N PHE A 3 44.80 -0.62 -8.58
CA PHE A 3 43.60 -1.00 -9.35
C PHE A 3 42.40 -1.47 -8.51
N ALA A 4 42.53 -1.54 -7.19
CA ALA A 4 41.45 -2.03 -6.33
C ALA A 4 40.34 -0.97 -6.06
N ILE A 5 40.70 0.32 -6.03
CA ILE A 5 39.76 1.40 -5.69
C ILE A 5 38.67 1.62 -6.74
N PRO A 6 38.95 1.66 -8.07
CA PRO A 6 37.90 1.89 -9.04
C PRO A 6 36.91 0.72 -9.16
N VAL A 7 37.37 -0.51 -8.93
CA VAL A 7 36.51 -1.70 -8.97
C VAL A 7 35.52 -1.71 -7.81
N ILE A 8 35.97 -1.35 -6.62
CA ILE A 8 35.10 -1.29 -5.42
C ILE A 8 34.04 -0.20 -5.59
N ILE A 9 34.40 0.97 -6.13
CA ILE A 9 33.44 2.06 -6.35
C ILE A 9 32.40 1.65 -7.39
N VAL A 10 32.80 1.00 -8.48
CA VAL A 10 31.86 0.54 -9.51
C VAL A 10 30.89 -0.51 -8.95
N VAL A 11 31.38 -1.43 -8.12
CA VAL A 11 30.51 -2.46 -7.50
C VAL A 11 29.54 -1.83 -6.51
N LEU A 12 29.96 -0.84 -5.72
CA LEU A 12 29.07 -0.15 -4.77
C LEU A 12 28.01 0.69 -5.50
N VAL A 13 28.37 1.37 -6.58
CA VAL A 13 27.42 2.15 -7.37
C VAL A 13 26.45 1.23 -8.11
N ALA A 14 26.93 0.16 -8.71
CA ALA A 14 26.08 -0.83 -9.38
C ALA A 14 25.17 -1.56 -8.39
N GLY A 15 25.68 -1.93 -7.20
CA GLY A 15 24.90 -2.54 -6.12
C GLY A 15 23.80 -1.61 -5.59
N GLY A 16 24.14 -0.34 -5.33
CA GLY A 16 23.17 0.68 -4.90
C GLY A 16 22.09 0.94 -5.96
N TYR A 17 22.46 1.01 -7.23
CA TYR A 17 21.50 1.18 -8.32
C TYR A 17 20.58 -0.05 -8.46
N ALA A 18 21.11 -1.26 -8.37
CA ALA A 18 20.34 -2.49 -8.44
C ALA A 18 19.32 -2.60 -7.29
N VAL A 19 19.73 -2.30 -6.05
CA VAL A 19 18.82 -2.32 -4.89
C VAL A 19 17.70 -1.32 -5.09
N ASN A 20 18.00 -0.07 -5.48
CA ASN A 20 16.99 0.96 -5.70
C ASN A 20 16.04 0.60 -6.87
N TYR A 21 16.56 -0.01 -7.94
CA TYR A 21 15.76 -0.48 -9.06
C TYR A 21 14.77 -1.57 -8.66
N PHE A 22 15.17 -2.50 -7.77
CA PHE A 22 14.31 -3.60 -7.33
C PHE A 22 13.34 -3.23 -6.20
N THR A 23 13.69 -2.26 -5.36
CA THR A 23 12.84 -1.87 -4.21
C THR A 23 12.02 -0.61 -4.44
N GLY A 24 12.45 0.26 -5.36
CA GLY A 24 11.76 1.50 -5.69
C GLY A 24 10.46 1.27 -6.48
N THR A 25 9.58 2.28 -6.46
CA THR A 25 8.26 2.23 -7.09
C THR A 25 8.25 2.60 -8.57
N VAL A 26 9.38 3.00 -9.15
CA VAL A 26 9.48 3.42 -10.57
C VAL A 26 8.92 2.36 -11.53
N ASN A 27 9.15 1.08 -11.23
CA ASN A 27 8.64 -0.05 -12.02
C ASN A 27 7.56 -0.85 -11.29
N ALA A 28 6.93 -0.26 -10.27
CA ALA A 28 5.89 -0.94 -9.50
C ALA A 28 4.66 -1.22 -10.38
N GLN A 29 4.14 -2.43 -10.29
CA GLN A 29 3.05 -2.94 -11.11
C GLN A 29 1.80 -3.21 -10.25
N PRO A 30 0.60 -3.17 -10.85
CA PRO A 30 -0.60 -3.63 -10.17
C PRO A 30 -0.42 -5.05 -9.63
N GLY A 31 -0.90 -5.28 -8.40
CA GLY A 31 -0.76 -6.53 -7.67
C GLY A 31 0.45 -6.62 -6.74
N GLU A 32 1.46 -5.77 -6.88
CA GLU A 32 2.59 -5.68 -5.95
C GLU A 32 2.18 -4.95 -4.66
N CYS A 33 2.87 -5.28 -3.57
CA CYS A 33 2.62 -4.69 -2.25
C CYS A 33 3.72 -3.73 -1.84
N LEU A 34 3.30 -2.73 -1.07
CA LEU A 34 4.17 -1.66 -0.58
C LEU A 34 4.05 -1.52 0.93
N THR A 35 5.12 -0.98 1.52
CA THR A 35 5.10 -0.34 2.83
C THR A 35 4.95 1.16 2.63
N VAL A 36 3.89 1.74 3.18
CA VAL A 36 3.60 3.18 3.18
C VAL A 36 3.47 3.65 4.61
N SER A 37 4.32 4.59 5.01
CA SER A 37 4.28 5.18 6.35
C SER A 37 3.33 6.36 6.45
N GLU A 38 3.12 7.06 5.34
CA GLU A 38 2.29 8.27 5.29
C GLU A 38 1.74 8.48 3.88
N PHE A 39 0.43 8.77 3.76
CA PHE A 39 -0.23 9.02 2.48
C PHE A 39 -0.16 10.49 2.04
N SER A 40 0.04 11.42 2.96
CA SER A 40 -0.05 12.86 2.70
C SER A 40 1.22 13.49 2.16
N LYS A 41 2.35 12.82 2.23
CA LYS A 41 3.65 13.37 1.86
C LYS A 41 4.46 12.40 1.01
N THR A 42 5.00 12.93 -0.07
CA THR A 42 6.00 12.30 -0.92
C THR A 42 7.40 12.25 -0.28
N ALA A 43 7.52 12.35 1.04
CA ALA A 43 8.81 12.49 1.73
C ALA A 43 9.64 11.21 1.65
N ASP A 44 8.99 10.06 1.82
CA ASP A 44 9.65 8.76 1.71
C ASP A 44 9.03 7.96 0.57
N GLU A 45 9.84 7.59 -0.41
CA GLU A 45 9.39 6.72 -1.49
C GLU A 45 8.92 5.38 -0.91
N PRO A 46 7.69 4.93 -1.23
CA PRO A 46 7.19 3.65 -0.76
C PRO A 46 8.11 2.51 -1.17
N THR A 47 8.32 1.55 -0.28
CA THR A 47 9.18 0.40 -0.54
C THR A 47 8.35 -0.80 -0.95
N ARG A 48 8.75 -1.48 -2.04
CA ARG A 48 8.14 -2.75 -2.43
C ARG A 48 8.55 -3.85 -1.46
N VAL A 49 7.57 -4.62 -1.04
CA VAL A 49 7.73 -5.73 -0.10
C VAL A 49 6.88 -6.92 -0.52
N ASP A 50 7.20 -8.09 0.01
CA ASP A 50 6.36 -9.28 -0.19
C ASP A 50 4.96 -9.05 0.41
N CYS A 51 3.90 -9.38 -0.35
CA CYS A 51 2.51 -9.15 0.09
C CYS A 51 2.13 -9.94 1.35
N GLY A 52 2.82 -11.03 1.65
CA GLY A 52 2.64 -11.81 2.87
C GLY A 52 3.36 -11.23 4.08
N SER A 53 4.23 -10.22 3.91
CA SER A 53 4.95 -9.64 5.03
C SER A 53 4.04 -8.80 5.94
N GLN A 54 4.42 -8.68 7.20
CA GLN A 54 3.71 -7.85 8.18
C GLN A 54 3.77 -6.36 7.80
N GLU A 55 4.83 -5.95 7.12
CA GLU A 55 5.08 -4.57 6.69
C GLU A 55 4.27 -4.17 5.45
N ALA A 56 3.79 -5.15 4.66
CA ALA A 56 2.99 -4.90 3.49
C ALA A 56 1.59 -4.40 3.89
N ASN A 57 1.43 -3.10 3.98
CA ASN A 57 0.18 -2.49 4.42
C ASN A 57 -0.76 -2.11 3.28
N VAL A 58 -0.24 -1.88 2.08
CA VAL A 58 -1.06 -1.58 0.91
C VAL A 58 -0.65 -2.44 -0.29
N LYS A 59 -1.59 -2.60 -1.22
CA LYS A 59 -1.40 -3.27 -2.50
C LYS A 59 -1.74 -2.33 -3.64
N ILE A 60 -0.96 -2.36 -4.71
CA ILE A 60 -1.23 -1.55 -5.90
C ILE A 60 -2.42 -2.15 -6.64
N GLY A 61 -3.55 -1.45 -6.63
CA GLY A 61 -4.71 -1.81 -7.44
C GLY A 61 -4.53 -1.38 -8.90
N ALA A 62 -4.11 -0.12 -9.09
CA ALA A 62 -3.84 0.41 -10.42
C ALA A 62 -2.67 1.40 -10.39
N ARG A 63 -2.05 1.57 -11.56
CA ARG A 63 -1.10 2.64 -11.84
C ARG A 63 -1.64 3.45 -13.01
N VAL A 64 -1.69 4.77 -12.85
CA VAL A 64 -2.19 5.68 -13.88
C VAL A 64 -1.15 6.78 -14.15
N ASP A 65 -1.16 7.32 -15.37
CA ASP A 65 -0.18 8.33 -15.77
C ASP A 65 -0.60 9.73 -15.31
N GLY A 66 0.37 10.51 -14.85
CA GLY A 66 0.19 11.91 -14.46
C GLY A 66 -0.95 12.10 -13.45
N ASP A 67 -1.89 12.97 -13.79
CA ASP A 67 -3.03 13.34 -12.95
C ASP A 67 -4.31 12.55 -13.26
N ALA A 68 -4.22 11.49 -14.07
CA ALA A 68 -5.37 10.64 -14.37
C ALA A 68 -6.03 10.12 -13.07
N ALA A 69 -7.36 9.96 -13.10
CA ALA A 69 -8.10 9.43 -11.97
C ALA A 69 -7.82 7.94 -11.78
N CYS A 70 -7.87 7.49 -10.54
CA CYS A 70 -7.92 6.06 -10.23
C CYS A 70 -9.23 5.44 -10.79
N PRO A 71 -9.26 4.11 -11.00
CA PRO A 71 -10.50 3.41 -11.27
C PRO A 71 -11.56 3.69 -10.19
N ASP A 72 -12.82 3.34 -10.45
CA ASP A 72 -13.88 3.52 -9.45
C ASP A 72 -13.58 2.75 -8.17
N GLY A 73 -13.67 3.44 -7.02
CA GLY A 73 -13.42 2.86 -5.71
C GLY A 73 -12.78 3.81 -4.71
N ASP A 74 -12.59 3.30 -3.49
CA ASP A 74 -12.10 4.06 -2.33
C ASP A 74 -10.57 3.94 -2.19
N TYR A 75 -9.83 4.20 -3.28
CA TYR A 75 -8.36 4.06 -3.29
C TYR A 75 -7.67 5.18 -2.52
N ASP A 76 -6.67 4.81 -1.72
CA ASP A 76 -5.64 5.76 -1.33
C ASP A 76 -4.71 6.03 -2.51
N THR A 77 -4.07 7.20 -2.53
CA THR A 77 -3.23 7.58 -3.67
C THR A 77 -1.87 8.09 -3.23
N ILE A 78 -0.86 7.72 -4.00
CA ILE A 78 0.46 8.32 -3.91
C ILE A 78 0.84 8.81 -5.31
N SER A 79 1.14 10.12 -5.42
CA SER A 79 1.60 10.73 -6.65
C SER A 79 3.12 10.83 -6.65
N MET A 80 3.74 10.26 -7.66
CA MET A 80 5.18 10.34 -7.88
C MET A 80 5.48 11.42 -8.91
N SER A 81 6.27 12.40 -8.50
CA SER A 81 6.70 13.52 -9.34
C SER A 81 8.08 13.23 -9.91
N GLY A 82 8.34 13.63 -11.16
CA GLY A 82 9.65 13.46 -11.79
C GLY A 82 9.58 13.46 -13.31
N ARG A 83 10.58 12.85 -13.93
CA ARG A 83 10.69 12.75 -15.40
C ARG A 83 9.52 11.96 -16.03
N MET A 84 8.94 11.04 -15.28
CA MET A 84 7.69 10.34 -15.59
C MET A 84 6.81 10.46 -14.35
N SER A 85 5.82 11.35 -14.40
CA SER A 85 4.84 11.46 -13.33
C SER A 85 3.80 10.35 -13.46
N TYR A 86 3.49 9.70 -12.34
CA TYR A 86 2.45 8.68 -12.27
C TYR A 86 1.81 8.69 -10.88
N LYS A 87 0.65 8.08 -10.80
CA LYS A 87 -0.10 7.91 -9.55
C LYS A 87 -0.34 6.42 -9.31
N LEU A 88 -0.11 5.99 -8.08
CA LEU A 88 -0.48 4.67 -7.61
C LEU A 88 -1.82 4.75 -6.90
N CYS A 89 -2.75 3.90 -7.31
CA CYS A 89 -4.04 3.70 -6.68
C CYS A 89 -3.93 2.48 -5.77
N LEU A 90 -4.03 2.71 -4.46
CA LEU A 90 -3.68 1.73 -3.44
C LEU A 90 -4.93 1.18 -2.75
N THR A 91 -4.94 -0.11 -2.52
CA THR A 91 -5.93 -0.81 -1.70
C THR A 91 -5.28 -1.23 -0.39
N VAL A 92 -6.06 -1.42 0.66
CA VAL A 92 -5.57 -2.00 1.91
C VAL A 92 -5.11 -3.45 1.65
N ASN A 93 -3.87 -3.79 2.03
CA ASN A 93 -3.37 -5.16 1.95
C ASN A 93 -3.67 -5.91 3.24
N ALA A 94 -4.90 -6.30 3.43
CA ALA A 94 -5.35 -7.04 4.60
C ALA A 94 -6.39 -8.08 4.20
N LYS A 95 -6.59 -9.06 5.04
CA LYS A 95 -7.57 -10.14 4.86
C LYS A 95 -8.57 -10.14 6.01
N GLN A 96 -9.64 -10.88 5.85
CA GLN A 96 -10.63 -11.05 6.91
C GLN A 96 -9.98 -11.55 8.20
N GLY A 97 -10.29 -10.89 9.32
CA GLY A 97 -9.73 -11.14 10.64
C GLY A 97 -8.46 -10.35 10.95
N ASP A 98 -7.87 -9.63 9.99
CA ASP A 98 -6.73 -8.75 10.27
C ASP A 98 -7.19 -7.51 11.05
N CYS A 99 -6.35 -7.11 11.99
CA CYS A 99 -6.52 -5.88 12.77
C CYS A 99 -5.48 -4.84 12.35
N LEU A 100 -5.94 -3.59 12.29
CA LEU A 100 -5.15 -2.46 11.81
C LEU A 100 -5.04 -1.38 12.89
N SER A 101 -3.96 -0.62 12.83
CA SER A 101 -3.84 0.69 13.48
C SER A 101 -3.54 1.76 12.42
N GLY A 102 -3.95 3.00 12.69
CA GLY A 102 -3.81 4.12 11.76
C GLY A 102 -4.90 4.18 10.68
N PHE A 103 -5.90 3.29 10.72
CA PHE A 103 -6.99 3.27 9.75
C PHE A 103 -7.88 4.53 9.85
N LEU A 104 -8.09 5.06 11.04
CA LEU A 104 -8.87 6.27 11.28
C LEU A 104 -8.08 7.57 11.07
N SER A 105 -6.82 7.48 10.68
CA SER A 105 -5.97 8.64 10.36
C SER A 105 -6.14 9.02 8.90
N ASP A 106 -6.27 10.31 8.63
CA ASP A 106 -6.36 10.83 7.26
C ASP A 106 -5.01 10.81 6.53
N THR A 107 -3.92 10.57 7.23
CA THR A 107 -2.56 10.72 6.68
C THR A 107 -1.60 9.59 6.99
N ALA A 108 -1.76 8.90 8.13
CA ALA A 108 -0.86 7.80 8.50
C ALA A 108 -1.10 6.55 7.64
N GLY A 109 -0.02 5.87 7.29
CA GLY A 109 -0.12 4.55 6.68
C GLY A 109 -0.66 3.52 7.67
N TYR A 110 -1.42 2.57 7.17
CA TYR A 110 -1.96 1.48 7.98
C TYR A 110 -0.85 0.59 8.51
N LYS A 111 -1.06 0.02 9.71
CA LYS A 111 -0.18 -1.01 10.27
C LYS A 111 -1.00 -2.23 10.66
N LYS A 112 -0.56 -3.41 10.26
CA LYS A 112 -1.14 -4.65 10.77
C LYS A 112 -0.66 -4.86 12.20
N VAL A 113 -1.59 -5.08 13.11
CA VAL A 113 -1.32 -5.24 14.54
C VAL A 113 -2.05 -6.47 15.08
N ALA A 114 -1.65 -6.94 16.25
CA ALA A 114 -2.43 -7.96 16.95
C ALA A 114 -3.81 -7.38 17.32
N CYS A 115 -4.88 -8.17 17.26
CA CYS A 115 -6.22 -7.69 17.59
C CYS A 115 -6.37 -7.30 19.08
N THR A 116 -5.41 -7.67 19.91
CA THR A 116 -5.31 -7.26 21.32
C THR A 116 -4.43 -6.03 21.54
N ASP A 117 -3.86 -5.48 20.47
CA ASP A 117 -3.00 -4.30 20.55
C ASP A 117 -3.84 -3.06 20.95
N PRO A 118 -3.43 -2.28 21.96
CA PRO A 118 -4.15 -1.07 22.36
C PRO A 118 -4.16 0.03 21.27
N ALA A 119 -3.27 -0.03 20.30
CA ALA A 119 -3.26 0.87 19.16
C ALA A 119 -4.18 0.45 18.00
N LYS A 120 -4.86 -0.71 18.13
CA LYS A 120 -5.86 -1.16 17.16
C LYS A 120 -6.99 -0.14 17.07
N ASP A 121 -7.32 0.28 15.84
CA ASP A 121 -8.45 1.17 15.57
C ASP A 121 -9.43 0.60 14.52
N ALA A 122 -9.05 -0.50 13.86
CA ALA A 122 -9.92 -1.17 12.89
C ALA A 122 -9.70 -2.69 12.85
N GLU A 123 -10.73 -3.41 12.39
CA GLU A 123 -10.73 -4.86 12.16
C GLU A 123 -11.50 -5.17 10.87
N LEU A 124 -10.94 -6.01 10.00
CA LEU A 124 -11.61 -6.47 8.79
C LEU A 124 -12.54 -7.64 9.12
N VAL A 125 -13.82 -7.35 9.30
CA VAL A 125 -14.81 -8.38 9.67
C VAL A 125 -15.26 -9.22 8.48
N LYS A 126 -15.14 -8.67 7.24
CA LYS A 126 -15.43 -9.41 6.01
C LYS A 126 -14.64 -8.83 4.84
N VAL A 127 -14.19 -9.70 3.95
CA VAL A 127 -13.55 -9.36 2.68
C VAL A 127 -14.19 -10.20 1.58
N THR A 128 -14.53 -9.57 0.45
CA THR A 128 -15.13 -10.25 -0.71
C THR A 128 -14.49 -9.79 -2.02
N ASP A 129 -14.50 -10.63 -3.03
CA ASP A 129 -13.99 -10.34 -4.38
C ASP A 129 -15.06 -9.70 -5.28
N THR A 130 -15.88 -8.81 -4.71
CA THR A 130 -16.96 -8.09 -5.41
C THR A 130 -16.91 -6.61 -5.14
N VAL A 131 -17.48 -5.80 -6.03
CA VAL A 131 -17.66 -4.36 -5.83
C VAL A 131 -19.10 -4.11 -5.37
N ASP A 132 -19.40 -4.48 -4.14
CA ASP A 132 -20.74 -4.34 -3.58
C ASP A 132 -20.67 -4.06 -2.07
N LYS A 133 -20.84 -2.79 -1.69
CA LYS A 133 -20.85 -2.38 -0.27
C LYS A 133 -22.02 -2.95 0.54
N ALA A 134 -23.09 -3.39 -0.13
CA ALA A 134 -24.23 -4.00 0.54
C ALA A 134 -23.88 -5.36 1.20
N VAL A 135 -22.79 -6.00 0.77
CA VAL A 135 -22.30 -7.24 1.43
C VAL A 135 -21.88 -7.03 2.88
N CYS A 136 -21.67 -5.77 3.30
CA CYS A 136 -21.32 -5.42 4.68
C CYS A 136 -22.55 -5.25 5.58
N GLU A 137 -23.76 -5.19 5.02
CA GLU A 137 -24.99 -5.11 5.80
C GLU A 137 -25.17 -6.35 6.67
N GLY A 138 -25.62 -6.15 7.91
CA GLY A 138 -25.79 -7.23 8.88
C GLY A 138 -24.48 -7.73 9.51
N THR A 139 -23.34 -7.16 9.16
CA THR A 139 -22.06 -7.38 9.88
C THR A 139 -21.84 -6.31 10.95
N GLU A 140 -20.75 -6.44 11.73
CA GLU A 140 -20.34 -5.41 12.71
C GLU A 140 -19.59 -4.24 12.04
N ALA A 141 -19.51 -4.19 10.71
CA ALA A 141 -18.80 -3.16 9.98
C ALA A 141 -19.48 -1.79 10.14
N ARG A 142 -18.68 -0.77 10.34
CA ARG A 142 -19.11 0.64 10.30
C ARG A 142 -18.68 1.36 9.02
N TYR A 143 -17.66 0.82 8.35
CA TYR A 143 -17.15 1.34 7.08
C TYR A 143 -17.15 0.21 6.04
N ALA A 144 -17.40 0.59 4.81
CA ALA A 144 -17.28 -0.29 3.65
C ALA A 144 -16.42 0.42 2.62
N GLN A 145 -15.27 -0.15 2.30
CA GLN A 145 -14.45 0.29 1.18
C GLN A 145 -14.58 -0.69 0.03
N SER A 146 -14.69 -0.20 -1.18
CA SER A 146 -14.75 -1.03 -2.38
C SER A 146 -13.78 -0.55 -3.44
N TYR A 147 -13.25 -1.48 -4.21
CA TYR A 147 -12.29 -1.24 -5.28
C TYR A 147 -12.74 -1.98 -6.52
N SER A 148 -12.68 -1.34 -7.68
CA SER A 148 -13.03 -2.00 -8.94
C SER A 148 -11.89 -2.83 -9.52
N THR A 149 -10.64 -2.55 -9.13
CA THR A 149 -9.46 -3.23 -9.66
C THR A 149 -8.43 -3.51 -8.55
N PRO A 150 -8.21 -4.77 -8.17
CA PRO A 150 -9.12 -5.90 -8.45
C PRO A 150 -10.48 -5.70 -7.74
N PRO A 151 -11.56 -6.30 -8.25
CA PRO A 151 -12.85 -6.22 -7.58
C PRO A 151 -12.73 -6.71 -6.14
N THR A 152 -13.01 -5.84 -5.17
CA THR A 152 -12.87 -6.19 -3.75
C THR A 152 -13.77 -5.27 -2.92
N THR A 153 -14.40 -5.82 -1.89
CA THR A 153 -15.07 -5.02 -0.85
C THR A 153 -14.56 -5.44 0.52
N LEU A 154 -14.19 -4.45 1.31
CA LEU A 154 -13.75 -4.58 2.69
C LEU A 154 -14.84 -4.05 3.62
N CYS A 155 -15.29 -4.88 4.55
CA CYS A 155 -16.20 -4.50 5.63
C CYS A 155 -15.38 -4.31 6.90
N ILE A 156 -15.35 -3.09 7.42
CA ILE A 156 -14.41 -2.67 8.43
C ILE A 156 -15.16 -2.23 9.68
N LYS A 157 -14.88 -2.91 10.79
CA LYS A 157 -15.27 -2.48 12.14
C LYS A 157 -14.20 -1.53 12.64
N ALA A 158 -14.58 -0.30 12.95
CA ALA A 158 -13.67 0.66 13.56
C ALA A 158 -14.08 0.92 15.00
N ASP A 159 -13.10 0.89 15.87
CA ASP A 159 -13.26 1.15 17.31
C ASP A 159 -12.97 2.63 17.55
N LYS A 160 -14.01 3.41 17.86
CA LYS A 160 -13.89 4.78 18.38
C LYS A 160 -14.15 4.77 19.84
#